data_9f30addd492ecaf99dcc3369b948d8ff
#
_entry.id   9f30addd492ecaf99dcc3369b948d8ff
#
_cell.length_a   1.000
_cell.length_b   1.000
_cell.length_c   1.000
_cell.angle_alpha   90.00
_cell.angle_beta   90.00
_cell.angle_gamma   90.00
#
_symmetry.space_group_name_H-M   'P 1'
#
loop_
_entity.id
_entity.type
_entity.pdbx_description
1 polymer ?
#
loop_
_entity_poly.entity_id
_entity_poly.type
_entity_poly.pdbx_seq_one_letter_code
_entity_poly.pdbx_strand_id
1 'polypeptide(L)'
;QERHRLWRELWIALAESQMELGIDIPVSAIEEMRAVANDIDFDAAASYEQRFRHDVMAHIHTFGDAAPSARRFIHLGATSAFVTDNADLVLMHRALEMLRERAVDVLRALSQFAVTWKDEPTLGYTHLQAAQLTTVGKRATGWMQDLVLDIADIDYRLATMPLRGV
;
A
#
# COMPACT_ATOMS: atom_id res chain seq x y z
N GLN A 1 4.22 9.71 -8.43
CA GLN A 1 2.89 10.17 -8.90
C GLN A 1 1.76 9.57 -8.06
N GLU A 2 1.67 8.23 -7.88
CA GLU A 2 0.58 7.57 -7.15
C GLU A 2 0.47 8.03 -5.69
N ARG A 3 1.59 8.16 -4.96
CA ARG A 3 1.63 8.66 -3.59
C ARG A 3 0.97 10.02 -3.43
N HIS A 4 1.25 10.96 -4.33
CA HIS A 4 0.68 12.31 -4.26
C HIS A 4 -0.80 12.35 -4.68
N ARG A 5 -1.25 11.41 -5.54
CA ARG A 5 -2.66 11.19 -5.82
C ARG A 5 -3.39 10.73 -4.56
N LEU A 6 -2.81 9.81 -3.81
CA LEU A 6 -3.34 9.37 -2.52
C LEU A 6 -3.43 10.51 -1.50
N TRP A 7 -2.46 11.44 -1.47
CA TRP A 7 -2.57 12.62 -0.62
C TRP A 7 -3.81 13.45 -0.95
N ARG A 8 -4.09 13.67 -2.22
CA ARG A 8 -5.30 14.40 -2.65
C ARG A 8 -6.58 13.64 -2.28
N GLU A 9 -6.61 12.34 -2.45
CA GLU A 9 -7.75 11.49 -2.02
C GLU A 9 -7.97 11.57 -0.50
N LEU A 10 -6.90 11.55 0.29
CA LEU A 10 -6.98 11.70 1.75
C LEU A 10 -7.47 13.09 2.16
N TRP A 11 -7.06 14.15 1.50
CA TRP A 11 -7.58 15.50 1.76
C TRP A 11 -9.04 15.65 1.37
N ILE A 12 -9.49 15.01 0.30
CA ILE A 12 -10.91 14.97 -0.08
C ILE A 12 -11.70 14.24 0.99
N ALA A 13 -11.28 13.05 1.39
CA ALA A 13 -11.94 12.27 2.44
C ALA A 13 -11.99 13.02 3.79
N LEU A 14 -10.92 13.75 4.13
CA LEU A 14 -10.89 14.59 5.32
C LEU A 14 -11.94 15.71 5.24
N ALA A 15 -12.00 16.41 4.12
CA ALA A 15 -12.96 17.51 3.92
C ALA A 15 -14.40 17.00 3.95
N GLU A 16 -14.68 15.84 3.36
CA GLU A 16 -15.99 15.18 3.40
C GLU A 16 -16.41 14.82 4.84
N SER A 17 -15.50 14.17 5.57
CA SER A 17 -15.76 13.81 6.97
C SER A 17 -15.99 15.04 7.84
N GLN A 18 -15.24 16.12 7.60
CA GLN A 18 -15.42 17.39 8.32
C GLN A 18 -16.75 18.06 7.98
N MET A 19 -17.17 18.00 6.71
CA MET A 19 -18.48 18.50 6.29
C MET A 19 -19.62 17.72 6.98
N GLU A 20 -19.53 16.39 7.04
CA GLU A 20 -20.49 15.52 7.72
C GLU A 20 -20.58 15.84 9.24
N LEU A 21 -19.47 16.25 9.84
CA LEU A 21 -19.38 16.67 11.24
C LEU A 21 -19.86 18.11 11.47
N GLY A 22 -20.34 18.81 10.43
CA GLY A 22 -20.96 20.14 10.54
C GLY A 22 -20.01 21.31 10.29
N ILE A 23 -18.81 21.09 9.76
CA ILE A 23 -17.97 22.19 9.25
C ILE A 23 -18.58 22.69 7.95
N ASP A 24 -18.71 24.00 7.82
CA ASP A 24 -19.31 24.68 6.66
C ASP A 24 -18.36 24.61 5.44
N ILE A 25 -18.28 23.41 4.84
CA ILE A 25 -17.55 23.13 3.60
C ILE A 25 -18.58 23.00 2.47
N PRO A 26 -18.55 23.86 1.44
CA PRO A 26 -19.46 23.75 0.32
C PRO A 26 -19.23 22.43 -0.45
N VAL A 27 -20.31 21.76 -0.83
CA VAL A 27 -20.28 20.56 -1.68
C VAL A 27 -19.49 20.83 -2.98
N SER A 28 -19.68 22.01 -3.57
CA SER A 28 -18.96 22.44 -4.77
C SER A 28 -17.44 22.48 -4.60
N ALA A 29 -16.95 22.79 -3.40
CA ALA A 29 -15.51 22.76 -3.10
C ALA A 29 -14.96 21.32 -3.14
N ILE A 30 -15.71 20.37 -2.60
CA ILE A 30 -15.35 18.95 -2.64
C ILE A 30 -15.40 18.41 -4.09
N GLU A 31 -16.42 18.78 -4.84
CA GLU A 31 -16.55 18.42 -6.26
C GLU A 31 -15.39 18.97 -7.10
N GLU A 32 -14.97 20.20 -6.84
CA GLU A 32 -13.81 20.80 -7.49
C GLU A 32 -12.52 20.04 -7.14
N MET A 33 -12.28 19.68 -5.87
CA MET A 33 -11.16 18.84 -5.47
C MET A 33 -11.16 17.50 -6.22
N ARG A 34 -12.30 16.83 -6.30
CA ARG A 34 -12.44 15.54 -6.99
C ARG A 34 -12.14 15.65 -8.49
N ALA A 35 -12.60 16.71 -9.13
CA ALA A 35 -12.39 16.95 -10.56
C ALA A 35 -10.90 17.04 -10.93
N VAL A 36 -10.06 17.58 -10.05
CA VAL A 36 -8.62 17.80 -10.31
C VAL A 36 -7.71 16.86 -9.51
N ALA A 37 -8.25 15.85 -8.83
CA ALA A 37 -7.49 14.95 -7.96
C ALA A 37 -6.30 14.28 -8.66
N ASN A 38 -6.43 13.96 -9.94
CA ASN A 38 -5.40 13.28 -10.74
C ASN A 38 -4.48 14.24 -11.51
N ASP A 39 -4.84 15.52 -11.58
CA ASP A 39 -4.11 16.53 -12.34
C ASP A 39 -3.10 17.25 -11.44
N ILE A 40 -1.92 16.66 -11.31
CA ILE A 40 -0.87 17.13 -10.39
C ILE A 40 0.21 17.87 -11.19
N ASP A 41 0.30 19.18 -10.98
CA ASP A 41 1.39 20.01 -11.50
C ASP A 41 2.65 19.85 -10.62
N PHE A 42 3.57 18.99 -11.05
CA PHE A 42 4.82 18.72 -10.34
C PHE A 42 5.82 19.86 -10.43
N ASP A 43 5.77 20.68 -11.47
CA ASP A 43 6.67 21.83 -11.61
C ASP A 43 6.28 22.95 -10.63
N ALA A 44 4.98 23.20 -10.51
CA ALA A 44 4.44 24.08 -9.48
C ALA A 44 4.77 23.56 -8.08
N ALA A 45 4.60 22.26 -7.83
CA ALA A 45 4.93 21.64 -6.54
C ALA A 45 6.41 21.82 -6.20
N ALA A 46 7.32 21.57 -7.14
CA ALA A 46 8.76 21.78 -6.94
C ALA A 46 9.10 23.26 -6.63
N SER A 47 8.43 24.21 -7.30
CA SER A 47 8.61 25.64 -7.05
C SER A 47 8.14 26.03 -5.64
N TYR A 48 7.00 25.51 -5.20
CA TYR A 48 6.52 25.70 -3.84
C TYR A 48 7.42 25.06 -2.79
N GLU A 49 7.93 23.86 -3.05
CA GLU A 49 8.84 23.17 -2.13
C GLU A 49 10.15 23.92 -1.94
N GLN A 50 10.73 24.49 -3.01
CA GLN A 50 11.89 25.38 -2.91
C GLN A 50 11.62 26.58 -1.98
N ARG A 51 10.41 27.13 -2.04
CA ARG A 51 10.01 28.30 -1.25
C ARG A 51 9.73 27.96 0.21
N PHE A 52 8.96 26.89 0.45
CA PHE A 52 8.47 26.55 1.79
C PHE A 52 9.37 25.54 2.53
N ARG A 53 10.25 24.87 1.81
CA ARG A 53 11.11 23.78 2.35
C ARG A 53 10.30 22.68 3.03
N HIS A 54 9.11 22.40 2.48
CA HIS A 54 8.17 21.42 3.01
C HIS A 54 7.31 20.85 1.88
N ASP A 55 7.44 19.55 1.64
CA ASP A 55 6.80 18.83 0.55
C ASP A 55 5.26 18.83 0.65
N VAL A 56 4.71 18.51 1.83
CA VAL A 56 3.25 18.47 2.02
C VAL A 56 2.64 19.85 1.81
N MET A 57 3.28 20.93 2.34
CA MET A 57 2.83 22.30 2.10
C MET A 57 2.87 22.67 0.62
N ALA A 58 3.90 22.26 -0.10
CA ALA A 58 3.99 22.48 -1.55
C ALA A 58 2.80 21.85 -2.29
N HIS A 59 2.44 20.62 -1.95
CA HIS A 59 1.30 19.94 -2.55
C HIS A 59 -0.06 20.51 -2.10
N ILE A 60 -0.19 21.04 -0.87
CA ILE A 60 -1.39 21.75 -0.43
C ILE A 60 -1.61 23.01 -1.30
N HIS A 61 -0.56 23.80 -1.52
CA HIS A 61 -0.66 24.99 -2.37
C HIS A 61 -0.98 24.64 -3.82
N THR A 62 -0.29 23.65 -4.39
CA THR A 62 -0.53 23.17 -5.76
C THR A 62 -1.96 22.67 -5.94
N PHE A 63 -2.50 21.94 -4.95
CA PHE A 63 -3.88 21.49 -4.98
C PHE A 63 -4.87 22.64 -4.82
N GLY A 64 -4.57 23.61 -3.95
CA GLY A 64 -5.37 24.81 -3.79
C GLY A 64 -5.36 25.75 -5.00
N ASP A 65 -4.31 25.72 -5.84
CA ASP A 65 -4.28 26.45 -7.12
C ASP A 65 -5.20 25.79 -8.14
N ALA A 66 -5.24 24.45 -8.15
CA ALA A 66 -6.12 23.67 -9.04
C ALA A 66 -7.59 23.67 -8.57
N ALA A 67 -7.83 23.79 -7.25
CA ALA A 67 -9.16 23.84 -6.63
C ALA A 67 -9.32 25.08 -5.74
N PRO A 68 -9.45 26.29 -6.32
CA PRO A 68 -9.46 27.54 -5.57
C PRO A 68 -10.57 27.67 -4.53
N SER A 69 -11.76 27.15 -4.78
CA SER A 69 -12.88 27.21 -3.83
C SER A 69 -12.62 26.33 -2.60
N ALA A 70 -11.84 25.28 -2.74
CA ALA A 70 -11.48 24.35 -1.68
C ALA A 70 -10.23 24.77 -0.88
N ARG A 71 -9.44 25.74 -1.37
CA ARG A 71 -8.11 26.07 -0.85
C ARG A 71 -8.02 26.15 0.68
N ARG A 72 -8.99 26.78 1.32
CA ARG A 72 -9.01 26.97 2.79
C ARG A 72 -9.36 25.71 3.57
N PHE A 73 -9.87 24.69 2.92
CA PHE A 73 -10.30 23.43 3.54
C PHE A 73 -9.31 22.30 3.36
N ILE A 74 -8.40 22.43 2.37
CA ILE A 74 -7.36 21.45 2.12
C ILE A 74 -6.46 21.35 3.37
N HIS A 75 -6.35 20.14 3.93
CA HIS A 75 -5.51 19.87 5.10
C HIS A 75 -5.96 20.58 6.39
N LEU A 76 -7.21 21.00 6.48
CA LEU A 76 -7.73 21.72 7.64
C LEU A 76 -7.65 20.85 8.90
N GLY A 77 -6.96 21.34 9.94
CA GLY A 77 -6.81 20.67 11.23
C GLY A 77 -5.93 19.41 11.23
N ALA A 78 -5.34 19.03 10.09
CA ALA A 78 -4.51 17.85 9.99
C ALA A 78 -3.01 18.14 10.17
N THR A 79 -2.25 17.15 10.61
CA THR A 79 -0.78 17.16 10.52
C THR A 79 -0.30 16.57 9.20
N SER A 80 0.93 16.91 8.77
CA SER A 80 1.54 16.35 7.56
C SER A 80 1.58 14.82 7.58
N ALA A 81 1.79 14.21 8.75
CA ALA A 81 1.79 12.76 8.93
C ALA A 81 0.46 12.11 8.55
N PHE A 82 -0.66 12.83 8.59
CA PHE A 82 -1.95 12.30 8.16
C PHE A 82 -1.89 11.81 6.70
N VAL A 83 -1.37 12.61 5.78
CA VAL A 83 -1.30 12.19 4.36
C VAL A 83 -0.08 11.33 4.06
N THR A 84 1.08 11.59 4.68
CA THR A 84 2.30 10.82 4.40
C THR A 84 2.16 9.38 4.90
N ASP A 85 1.79 9.20 6.16
CA ASP A 85 1.69 7.87 6.78
C ASP A 85 0.56 7.04 6.17
N ASN A 86 -0.63 7.66 5.98
CA ASN A 86 -1.77 6.93 5.43
C ASN A 86 -1.58 6.59 3.95
N ALA A 87 -0.96 7.45 3.14
CA ALA A 87 -0.62 7.10 1.77
C ALA A 87 0.37 5.94 1.72
N ASP A 88 1.39 5.93 2.59
CA ASP A 88 2.36 4.84 2.67
C ASP A 88 1.69 3.53 3.15
N LEU A 89 0.76 3.58 4.12
CA LEU A 89 -0.01 2.42 4.54
C LEU A 89 -0.89 1.84 3.42
N VAL A 90 -1.56 2.69 2.62
CA VAL A 90 -2.33 2.24 1.46
C VAL A 90 -1.42 1.59 0.41
N LEU A 91 -0.25 2.16 0.14
CA LEU A 91 0.72 1.59 -0.79
C LEU A 91 1.31 0.27 -0.27
N MET A 92 1.58 0.17 1.02
CA MET A 92 2.03 -1.08 1.66
C MET A 92 0.97 -2.17 1.58
N HIS A 93 -0.29 -1.83 1.81
CA HIS A 93 -1.41 -2.77 1.66
C HIS A 93 -1.46 -3.35 0.24
N ARG A 94 -1.44 -2.50 -0.78
CA ARG A 94 -1.41 -2.92 -2.19
C ARG A 94 -0.18 -3.77 -2.53
N ALA A 95 0.99 -3.42 -1.99
CA ALA A 95 2.21 -4.20 -2.18
C ALA A 95 2.10 -5.59 -1.54
N LEU A 96 1.51 -5.70 -0.35
CA LEU A 96 1.26 -6.99 0.30
C LEU A 96 0.26 -7.84 -0.48
N GLU A 97 -0.80 -7.26 -1.06
CA GLU A 97 -1.72 -7.98 -1.96
C GLU A 97 -0.99 -8.58 -3.16
N MET A 98 -0.13 -7.78 -3.82
CA MET A 98 0.69 -8.26 -4.94
C MET A 98 1.65 -9.38 -4.52
N LEU A 99 2.30 -9.26 -3.36
CA LEU A 99 3.19 -10.31 -2.83
C LEU A 99 2.42 -11.58 -2.51
N ARG A 100 1.24 -11.47 -1.92
CA ARG A 100 0.34 -12.60 -1.66
C ARG A 100 -0.01 -13.37 -2.94
N GLU A 101 -0.41 -12.66 -3.98
CA GLU A 101 -0.72 -13.27 -5.28
C GLU A 101 0.48 -14.04 -5.83
N ARG A 102 1.68 -13.44 -5.80
CA ARG A 102 2.92 -14.10 -6.25
C ARG A 102 3.29 -15.32 -5.40
N ALA A 103 3.14 -15.25 -4.09
CA ALA A 103 3.37 -16.39 -3.20
C ALA A 103 2.41 -17.55 -3.50
N VAL A 104 1.13 -17.26 -3.77
CA VAL A 104 0.14 -18.26 -4.19
C VAL A 104 0.52 -18.90 -5.54
N ASP A 105 1.01 -18.13 -6.50
CA ASP A 105 1.46 -18.67 -7.79
C ASP A 105 2.67 -19.61 -7.63
N VAL A 106 3.64 -19.23 -6.79
CA VAL A 106 4.79 -20.10 -6.48
C VAL A 106 4.33 -21.36 -5.76
N LEU A 107 3.42 -21.25 -4.77
CA LEU A 107 2.88 -22.39 -4.04
C LEU A 107 2.15 -23.36 -4.99
N ARG A 108 1.39 -22.87 -5.96
CA ARG A 108 0.72 -23.68 -6.98
C ARG A 108 1.74 -24.43 -7.84
N ALA A 109 2.80 -23.76 -8.29
CA ALA A 109 3.86 -24.40 -9.09
C ALA A 109 4.62 -25.46 -8.28
N LEU A 110 4.95 -25.18 -7.01
CA LEU A 110 5.59 -26.14 -6.10
C LEU A 110 4.68 -27.33 -5.81
N SER A 111 3.37 -27.13 -5.68
CA SER A 111 2.39 -28.22 -5.49
C SER A 111 2.38 -29.18 -6.69
N GLN A 112 2.36 -28.65 -7.90
CA GLN A 112 2.45 -29.46 -9.12
C GLN A 112 3.78 -30.24 -9.19
N PHE A 113 4.88 -29.56 -8.88
CA PHE A 113 6.20 -30.19 -8.80
C PHE A 113 6.24 -31.30 -7.74
N ALA A 114 5.73 -31.06 -6.54
CA ALA A 114 5.71 -32.02 -5.46
C ALA A 114 4.91 -33.29 -5.82
N VAL A 115 3.75 -33.13 -6.48
CA VAL A 115 2.95 -34.25 -6.97
C VAL A 115 3.65 -35.03 -8.07
N THR A 116 4.28 -34.34 -9.03
CA THR A 116 5.03 -35.00 -10.13
C THR A 116 6.18 -35.84 -9.62
N TRP A 117 6.91 -35.37 -8.60
CA TRP A 117 8.12 -36.00 -8.08
C TRP A 117 7.93 -36.67 -6.71
N LYS A 118 6.70 -37.00 -6.35
CA LYS A 118 6.36 -37.59 -5.04
C LYS A 118 7.02 -38.94 -4.79
N ASP A 119 7.21 -39.71 -5.85
CA ASP A 119 7.76 -41.08 -5.78
C ASP A 119 9.24 -41.16 -6.18
N GLU A 120 9.86 -40.02 -6.56
CA GLU A 120 11.28 -39.97 -6.93
C GLU A 120 12.17 -39.99 -5.67
N PRO A 121 12.94 -41.09 -5.45
CA PRO A 121 13.74 -41.22 -4.25
C PRO A 121 14.97 -40.30 -4.28
N THR A 122 15.29 -39.75 -3.14
CA THR A 122 16.52 -38.96 -2.94
C THR A 122 17.06 -39.16 -1.52
N LEU A 123 18.36 -38.93 -1.36
CA LEU A 123 19.03 -39.09 -0.07
C LEU A 123 19.00 -37.76 0.69
N GLY A 124 18.57 -37.77 1.93
CA GLY A 124 18.77 -36.69 2.89
C GLY A 124 20.17 -36.68 3.44
N TYR A 125 20.68 -35.50 3.77
CA TYR A 125 22.00 -35.30 4.39
C TYR A 125 21.85 -34.46 5.66
N THR A 126 22.61 -34.82 6.69
CA THR A 126 22.78 -34.03 7.91
C THR A 126 24.27 -34.01 8.27
N HIS A 127 24.79 -32.86 8.71
CA HIS A 127 26.19 -32.73 9.08
C HIS A 127 27.19 -33.22 8.00
N LEU A 128 26.85 -32.99 6.72
CA LEU A 128 27.62 -33.46 5.54
C LEU A 128 27.71 -35.00 5.41
N GLN A 129 26.85 -35.73 6.09
CA GLN A 129 26.78 -37.19 6.05
C GLN A 129 25.42 -37.65 5.49
N ALA A 130 25.42 -38.81 4.86
CA ALA A 130 24.20 -39.46 4.41
C ALA A 130 23.29 -39.76 5.60
N ALA A 131 22.03 -39.39 5.47
CA ALA A 131 20.97 -39.62 6.45
C ALA A 131 19.88 -40.53 5.86
N GLN A 132 18.61 -40.19 6.05
CA GLN A 132 17.50 -41.04 5.61
C GLN A 132 17.12 -40.80 4.16
N LEU A 133 16.56 -41.83 3.53
CA LEU A 133 15.87 -41.71 2.25
C LEU A 133 14.61 -40.84 2.39
N THR A 134 14.38 -40.04 1.38
CA THR A 134 13.18 -39.19 1.24
C THR A 134 12.79 -39.17 -0.24
N THR A 135 11.85 -38.33 -0.62
CA THR A 135 11.53 -38.10 -2.04
C THR A 135 11.72 -36.64 -2.42
N VAL A 136 11.95 -36.39 -3.70
CA VAL A 136 12.07 -35.04 -4.26
C VAL A 136 10.80 -34.23 -4.00
N GLY A 137 9.64 -34.83 -4.23
CA GLY A 137 8.36 -34.20 -3.96
C GLY A 137 8.16 -33.86 -2.48
N LYS A 138 8.52 -34.78 -1.57
CA LYS A 138 8.46 -34.51 -0.12
C LYS A 138 9.37 -33.35 0.30
N ARG A 139 10.52 -33.21 -0.31
CA ARG A 139 11.42 -32.05 -0.04
C ARG A 139 10.77 -30.74 -0.45
N ALA A 140 10.06 -30.69 -1.57
CA ALA A 140 9.31 -29.51 -2.01
C ALA A 140 8.21 -29.09 -1.04
N THR A 141 7.56 -30.06 -0.33
CA THR A 141 6.54 -29.72 0.67
C THR A 141 7.08 -28.92 1.85
N GLY A 142 8.37 -29.03 2.18
CA GLY A 142 9.01 -28.18 3.18
C GLY A 142 8.99 -26.71 2.76
N TRP A 143 9.38 -26.42 1.52
CA TRP A 143 9.33 -25.05 0.98
C TRP A 143 7.90 -24.52 0.85
N MET A 144 6.96 -25.39 0.51
CA MET A 144 5.53 -25.03 0.48
C MET A 144 5.00 -24.64 1.86
N GLN A 145 5.46 -25.33 2.92
CA GLN A 145 5.05 -25.02 4.30
C GLN A 145 5.48 -23.60 4.70
N ASP A 146 6.68 -23.16 4.34
CA ASP A 146 7.16 -21.81 4.61
C ASP A 146 6.28 -20.78 3.91
N LEU A 147 5.98 -20.98 2.62
CA LEU A 147 5.08 -20.08 1.87
C LEU A 147 3.65 -20.04 2.43
N VAL A 148 3.13 -21.15 2.94
CA VAL A 148 1.81 -21.18 3.58
C VAL A 148 1.80 -20.31 4.84
N LEU A 149 2.86 -20.37 5.64
CA LEU A 149 3.01 -19.53 6.84
C LEU A 149 3.15 -18.04 6.46
N ASP A 150 3.97 -17.73 5.47
CA ASP A 150 4.14 -16.36 4.96
C ASP A 150 2.81 -15.78 4.43
N ILE A 151 2.02 -16.57 3.68
CA ILE A 151 0.71 -16.15 3.19
C ILE A 151 -0.24 -15.86 4.37
N ALA A 152 -0.24 -16.70 5.40
CA ALA A 152 -1.07 -16.49 6.58
C ALA A 152 -0.69 -15.20 7.33
N ASP A 153 0.61 -14.89 7.44
CA ASP A 153 1.10 -13.65 8.03
C ASP A 153 0.72 -12.42 7.19
N ILE A 154 0.82 -12.52 5.86
CA ILE A 154 0.37 -11.46 4.94
C ILE A 154 -1.13 -11.23 5.11
N ASP A 155 -1.95 -12.28 5.12
CA ASP A 155 -3.41 -12.18 5.30
C ASP A 155 -3.77 -11.52 6.63
N TYR A 156 -3.06 -11.87 7.70
CA TYR A 156 -3.23 -11.22 9.01
C TYR A 156 -2.92 -9.72 8.95
N ARG A 157 -1.81 -9.33 8.28
CA ARG A 157 -1.43 -7.91 8.15
C ARG A 157 -2.44 -7.13 7.30
N LEU A 158 -2.89 -7.70 6.18
CA LEU A 158 -3.91 -7.09 5.33
C LEU A 158 -5.22 -6.84 6.11
N ALA A 159 -5.62 -7.78 6.96
CA ALA A 159 -6.84 -7.68 7.77
C ALA A 159 -6.73 -6.70 8.97
N THR A 160 -5.51 -6.44 9.46
CA THR A 160 -5.31 -5.73 10.73
C THR A 160 -4.54 -4.42 10.65
N MET A 161 -4.06 -4.03 9.46
CA MET A 161 -3.29 -2.79 9.26
C MET A 161 -4.18 -1.56 9.46
N PRO A 162 -4.01 -0.78 10.54
CA PRO A 162 -4.85 0.36 10.79
C PRO A 162 -4.35 1.59 10.05
N LEU A 163 -5.26 2.46 9.63
CA LEU A 163 -4.94 3.82 9.24
C LEU A 163 -4.58 4.67 10.47
N ARG A 164 -3.84 5.73 10.25
CA ARG A 164 -3.46 6.69 11.29
C ARG A 164 -4.52 7.78 11.42
N GLY A 165 -4.63 8.34 12.61
CA GLY A 165 -5.47 9.52 12.84
C GLY A 165 -4.92 10.79 12.20
N VAL A 166 -5.71 11.83 12.31
CA VAL A 166 -5.43 13.18 11.78
C VAL A 166 -4.37 13.88 12.64
#